data_86391ffc9da6adc59d176ceaebbc7bca
#
_entry.id   86391ffc9da6adc59d176ceaebbc7bca
#
_cell.length_a   1.000
_cell.length_b   1.000
_cell.length_c   1.000
_cell.angle_alpha   90.00
_cell.angle_beta   90.00
_cell.angle_gamma   90.00
#
_symmetry.space_group_name_H-M   'P 1'
#
loop_
_entity.id
_entity.type
_entity.pdbx_description
1 polymer ?
#
loop_
_entity_poly.entity_id
_entity_poly.type
_entity_poly.pdbx_seq_one_letter_code
_entity_poly.pdbx_strand_id
1 'polypeptide(L)'
;MMMHITGGLVVFFILVLIYFFLRLWLESRREWTTPREIKGDTLSIELREDALRPLRQLRTYYEKRDPEQADACIDETMLAEELLILGTNPSEIFYGREGAKCLLEGDWKYWGQLALDVDRTALSQAGNTLYFVMRGHIKLDILRFRVPIKITGVLEKCDNLWYISKLQFIGDLNSNYVILSWVPALALMASLLLFGLSSLLYIF
;
A
#
# COMPACT_ATOMS: atom_id res chain seq x y z
N MET A 1 19.62 -41.20 10.88
CA MET A 1 19.66 -40.49 9.58
C MET A 1 18.51 -39.51 9.44
N MET A 2 17.24 -39.91 9.63
CA MET A 2 16.06 -39.05 9.47
C MET A 2 16.07 -37.82 10.39
N MET A 3 16.49 -37.96 11.66
CA MET A 3 16.58 -36.87 12.63
C MET A 3 17.60 -35.77 12.25
N HIS A 4 18.71 -36.12 11.62
CA HIS A 4 19.68 -35.13 11.13
C HIS A 4 19.17 -34.36 9.93
N ILE A 5 18.39 -35.02 9.04
CA ILE A 5 17.79 -34.38 7.86
C ILE A 5 16.69 -33.38 8.30
N THR A 6 15.80 -33.79 9.22
CA THR A 6 14.75 -32.89 9.73
C THR A 6 15.32 -31.72 10.54
N GLY A 7 16.37 -31.94 11.33
CA GLY A 7 17.07 -30.86 12.02
C GLY A 7 17.71 -29.86 11.06
N GLY A 8 18.35 -30.34 9.99
CA GLY A 8 18.90 -29.48 8.93
C GLY A 8 17.84 -28.63 8.24
N LEU A 9 16.66 -29.19 7.94
CA LEU A 9 15.52 -28.46 7.34
C LEU A 9 15.00 -27.36 8.28
N VAL A 10 14.88 -27.64 9.57
CA VAL A 10 14.46 -26.65 10.56
C VAL A 10 15.42 -25.45 10.57
N VAL A 11 16.72 -25.68 10.64
CA VAL A 11 17.74 -24.63 10.62
C VAL A 11 17.66 -23.83 9.31
N PHE A 12 17.53 -24.51 8.17
CA PHE A 12 17.41 -23.87 6.87
C PHE A 12 16.21 -22.90 6.82
N PHE A 13 15.02 -23.34 7.23
CA PHE A 13 13.83 -22.47 7.19
C PHE A 13 13.91 -21.34 8.21
N ILE A 14 14.54 -21.51 9.36
CA ILE A 14 14.84 -20.41 10.29
C ILE A 14 15.70 -19.34 9.61
N LEU A 15 16.76 -19.73 8.92
CA LEU A 15 17.64 -18.79 8.21
C LEU A 15 16.91 -18.06 7.09
N VAL A 16 16.06 -18.77 6.35
CA VAL A 16 15.20 -18.16 5.31
C VAL A 16 14.26 -17.12 5.91
N LEU A 17 13.60 -17.43 7.03
CA LEU A 17 12.72 -16.48 7.72
C LEU A 17 13.49 -15.25 8.22
N ILE A 18 14.66 -15.44 8.83
CA ILE A 18 15.52 -14.33 9.26
C ILE A 18 15.87 -13.44 8.06
N TYR A 19 16.21 -14.04 6.91
CA TYR A 19 16.47 -13.29 5.69
C TYR A 19 15.26 -12.44 5.26
N PHE A 20 14.04 -13.03 5.22
CA PHE A 20 12.83 -12.28 4.85
C PHE A 20 12.53 -11.15 5.83
N PHE A 21 12.68 -11.39 7.15
CA PHE A 21 12.49 -10.35 8.16
C PHE A 21 13.51 -9.22 8.02
N LEU A 22 14.78 -9.53 7.77
CA LEU A 22 15.81 -8.52 7.54
C LEU A 22 15.51 -7.69 6.28
N ARG A 23 15.09 -8.35 5.19
CA ARG A 23 14.71 -7.65 3.96
C ARG A 23 13.52 -6.74 4.19
N LEU A 24 12.47 -7.24 4.85
CA LEU A 24 11.30 -6.44 5.19
C LEU A 24 11.67 -5.24 6.06
N TRP A 25 12.52 -5.44 7.06
CA TRP A 25 12.99 -4.36 7.93
C TRP A 25 13.81 -3.31 7.17
N LEU A 26 14.71 -3.72 6.28
CA LEU A 26 15.48 -2.82 5.43
C LEU A 26 14.57 -2.03 4.49
N GLU A 27 13.63 -2.71 3.81
CA GLU A 27 12.68 -2.03 2.92
C GLU A 27 11.76 -1.07 3.69
N SER A 28 11.34 -1.42 4.92
CA SER A 28 10.53 -0.54 5.76
C SER A 28 11.26 0.75 6.18
N ARG A 29 12.60 0.73 6.17
CA ARG A 29 13.44 1.90 6.48
C ARG A 29 13.94 2.64 5.25
N ARG A 30 13.76 2.07 4.09
CA ARG A 30 14.19 2.71 2.85
C ARG A 30 13.34 3.94 2.60
N GLU A 31 13.99 5.09 2.47
CA GLU A 31 13.34 6.29 1.99
C GLU A 31 13.02 6.15 0.50
N TRP A 32 11.73 6.04 0.20
CA TRP A 32 11.26 5.99 -1.17
C TRP A 32 11.19 7.42 -1.70
N THR A 33 12.11 7.76 -2.56
CA THR A 33 12.08 9.05 -3.26
C THR A 33 11.23 8.93 -4.52
N THR A 34 10.14 9.67 -4.62
CA THR A 34 9.48 9.91 -5.88
C THR A 34 10.30 10.95 -6.64
N PRO A 35 10.55 10.79 -7.94
CA PRO A 35 11.17 11.85 -8.73
C PRO A 35 10.37 13.14 -8.55
N ARG A 36 11.04 14.25 -8.26
CA ARG A 36 10.39 15.56 -8.10
C ARG A 36 9.86 16.09 -9.43
N GLU A 37 10.50 15.68 -10.51
CA GLU A 37 10.19 16.14 -11.85
C GLU A 37 9.96 14.93 -12.73
N ILE A 38 8.77 14.87 -13.33
CA ILE A 38 8.55 14.06 -14.51
C ILE A 38 9.08 14.93 -15.65
N LYS A 39 9.87 14.35 -16.55
CA LYS A 39 10.39 15.06 -17.72
C LYS A 39 9.23 15.68 -18.51
N GLY A 40 9.16 17.02 -18.52
CA GLY A 40 8.05 17.77 -19.10
C GLY A 40 7.10 18.43 -18.08
N ASP A 41 7.30 18.23 -16.77
CA ASP A 41 6.56 18.97 -15.75
C ASP A 41 7.08 20.42 -15.68
N THR A 42 6.28 21.32 -16.25
CA THR A 42 6.54 22.78 -16.25
C THR A 42 5.45 23.53 -15.49
N LEU A 43 4.84 22.88 -14.50
CA LEU A 43 3.77 23.48 -13.72
C LEU A 43 4.28 24.70 -12.93
N SER A 44 3.49 25.78 -12.94
CA SER A 44 3.75 26.88 -12.03
C SER A 44 3.59 26.42 -10.58
N ILE A 45 4.29 27.08 -9.66
CA ILE A 45 4.21 26.78 -8.23
C ILE A 45 2.74 26.88 -7.75
N GLU A 46 2.01 27.89 -8.20
CA GLU A 46 0.61 28.12 -7.85
C GLU A 46 -0.28 26.97 -8.31
N LEU A 47 -0.16 26.55 -9.59
CA LEU A 47 -0.93 25.43 -10.12
C LEU A 47 -0.62 24.12 -9.38
N ARG A 48 0.64 23.92 -9.02
CA ARG A 48 1.07 22.76 -8.24
C ARG A 48 0.43 22.75 -6.85
N GLU A 49 0.45 23.88 -6.14
CA GLU A 49 -0.15 23.97 -4.80
C GLU A 49 -1.67 23.74 -4.84
N ASP A 50 -2.36 24.32 -5.82
CA ASP A 50 -3.79 24.09 -6.03
C ASP A 50 -4.10 22.63 -6.32
N ALA A 51 -3.31 21.99 -7.20
CA ALA A 51 -3.48 20.59 -7.56
C ALA A 51 -3.21 19.61 -6.40
N LEU A 52 -2.30 19.96 -5.50
CA LEU A 52 -2.00 19.13 -4.33
C LEU A 52 -3.04 19.24 -3.21
N ARG A 53 -3.91 20.24 -3.24
CA ARG A 53 -4.94 20.46 -2.22
C ARG A 53 -5.81 19.23 -1.96
N PRO A 54 -6.49 18.62 -2.94
CA PRO A 54 -7.33 17.44 -2.70
C PRO A 54 -6.53 16.24 -2.18
N LEU A 55 -5.28 16.09 -2.60
CA LEU A 55 -4.41 15.02 -2.11
C LEU A 55 -4.00 15.24 -0.64
N ARG A 56 -3.76 16.47 -0.23
CA ARG A 56 -3.47 16.81 1.19
C ARG A 56 -4.70 16.59 2.07
N GLN A 57 -5.89 16.93 1.58
CA GLN A 57 -7.15 16.65 2.28
C GLN A 57 -7.36 15.13 2.41
N LEU A 58 -7.20 14.38 1.31
CA LEU A 58 -7.27 12.91 1.33
C LEU A 58 -6.31 12.32 2.36
N ARG A 59 -5.05 12.79 2.41
CA ARG A 59 -4.08 12.39 3.45
C ARG A 59 -4.63 12.60 4.86
N THR A 60 -5.22 13.76 5.12
CA THR A 60 -5.77 14.08 6.44
C THR A 60 -6.90 13.12 6.84
N TYR A 61 -7.77 12.75 5.90
CA TYR A 61 -8.82 11.76 6.14
C TYR A 61 -8.25 10.36 6.41
N TYR A 62 -7.24 9.92 5.67
CA TYR A 62 -6.56 8.65 5.93
C TYR A 62 -5.78 8.63 7.25
N GLU A 63 -5.32 9.78 7.74
CA GLU A 63 -4.70 9.88 9.07
C GLU A 63 -5.73 9.76 10.19
N LYS A 64 -6.93 10.35 10.02
CA LYS A 64 -8.03 10.29 11.00
C LYS A 64 -8.74 8.95 11.04
N ARG A 65 -8.95 8.33 9.88
CA ARG A 65 -9.64 7.03 9.72
C ARG A 65 -11.01 6.99 10.39
N ASP A 66 -11.80 8.03 10.21
CA ASP A 66 -13.13 8.16 10.78
C ASP A 66 -14.19 7.79 9.71
N PRO A 67 -14.87 6.63 9.82
CA PRO A 67 -15.84 6.19 8.83
C PRO A 67 -17.02 7.16 8.65
N GLU A 68 -17.37 7.93 9.68
CA GLU A 68 -18.45 8.91 9.60
C GLU A 68 -18.09 10.09 8.67
N GLN A 69 -16.80 10.28 8.38
CA GLN A 69 -16.30 11.33 7.48
C GLN A 69 -16.10 10.86 6.02
N ALA A 70 -16.52 9.66 5.66
CA ALA A 70 -16.31 9.14 4.29
C ALA A 70 -16.99 10.02 3.24
N ASP A 71 -18.23 10.43 3.46
CA ASP A 71 -18.95 11.33 2.55
C ASP A 71 -18.27 12.70 2.43
N ALA A 72 -17.84 13.29 3.54
CA ALA A 72 -17.11 14.56 3.55
C ALA A 72 -15.77 14.44 2.80
N CYS A 73 -15.05 13.34 2.98
CA CYS A 73 -13.83 13.06 2.23
C CYS A 73 -14.08 13.05 0.72
N ILE A 74 -15.13 12.37 0.27
CA ILE A 74 -15.50 12.30 -1.14
C ILE A 74 -15.85 13.69 -1.67
N ASP A 75 -16.70 14.43 -0.99
CA ASP A 75 -17.15 15.77 -1.41
C ASP A 75 -16.00 16.78 -1.52
N GLU A 76 -15.03 16.70 -0.63
CA GLU A 76 -13.91 17.64 -0.62
C GLU A 76 -12.76 17.27 -1.56
N THR A 77 -12.63 15.98 -1.93
CA THR A 77 -11.43 15.50 -2.62
C THR A 77 -11.68 14.86 -3.97
N MET A 78 -12.91 14.37 -4.25
CA MET A 78 -13.19 13.51 -5.38
C MET A 78 -14.31 14.03 -6.25
N LEU A 79 -14.24 13.80 -7.55
CA LEU A 79 -15.31 14.09 -8.50
C LEU A 79 -16.26 12.86 -8.54
N ALA A 80 -17.19 12.81 -7.61
CA ALA A 80 -17.95 11.62 -7.26
C ALA A 80 -18.69 10.95 -8.45
N GLU A 81 -19.24 11.72 -9.38
CA GLU A 81 -20.03 11.19 -10.51
C GLU A 81 -19.17 10.46 -11.56
N GLU A 82 -17.91 10.89 -11.76
CA GLU A 82 -17.00 10.34 -12.75
C GLU A 82 -15.89 9.47 -12.13
N LEU A 83 -15.99 9.24 -10.84
CA LEU A 83 -14.94 8.60 -10.07
C LEU A 83 -14.77 7.12 -10.45
N LEU A 84 -13.54 6.76 -10.75
CA LEU A 84 -13.10 5.37 -10.91
C LEU A 84 -11.92 5.11 -9.99
N ILE A 85 -12.05 4.13 -9.11
CA ILE A 85 -10.96 3.70 -8.25
C ILE A 85 -10.62 2.24 -8.53
N LEU A 86 -9.34 1.98 -8.74
CA LEU A 86 -8.79 0.63 -8.87
C LEU A 86 -7.97 0.34 -7.60
N GLY A 87 -8.36 -0.69 -6.87
CA GLY A 87 -7.63 -1.18 -5.72
C GLY A 87 -6.40 -2.01 -6.10
N THR A 88 -5.82 -2.65 -5.12
CA THR A 88 -4.62 -3.49 -5.33
C THR A 88 -4.96 -4.90 -5.84
N ASN A 89 -6.19 -5.34 -5.65
CA ASN A 89 -6.70 -6.63 -6.11
C ASN A 89 -7.43 -6.47 -7.45
N PRO A 90 -7.30 -7.40 -8.41
CA PRO A 90 -8.01 -7.35 -9.69
C PRO A 90 -9.54 -7.21 -9.60
N SER A 91 -10.16 -7.65 -8.51
CA SER A 91 -11.60 -7.52 -8.26
C SER A 91 -12.02 -6.18 -7.65
N GLU A 92 -11.07 -5.36 -7.22
CA GLU A 92 -11.33 -4.08 -6.55
C GLU A 92 -11.46 -2.96 -7.58
N ILE A 93 -12.64 -2.86 -8.17
CA ILE A 93 -13.03 -1.80 -9.11
C ILE A 93 -14.23 -1.09 -8.52
N PHE A 94 -14.07 0.18 -8.18
CA PHE A 94 -15.09 0.99 -7.51
C PHE A 94 -15.48 2.17 -8.39
N TYR A 95 -16.79 2.37 -8.55
CA TYR A 95 -17.35 3.45 -9.37
C TYR A 95 -18.18 4.40 -8.52
N GLY A 96 -18.03 5.68 -8.79
CA GLY A 96 -18.87 6.73 -8.20
C GLY A 96 -18.75 6.84 -6.69
N ARG A 97 -19.68 7.57 -6.09
CA ARG A 97 -19.72 7.87 -4.65
C ARG A 97 -19.79 6.61 -3.79
N GLU A 98 -20.71 5.72 -4.09
CA GLU A 98 -20.93 4.50 -3.28
C GLU A 98 -19.70 3.58 -3.31
N GLY A 99 -19.07 3.44 -4.47
CA GLY A 99 -17.85 2.69 -4.61
C GLY A 99 -16.70 3.30 -3.78
N ALA A 100 -16.53 4.62 -3.84
CA ALA A 100 -15.52 5.33 -3.05
C ALA A 100 -15.75 5.17 -1.54
N LYS A 101 -17.01 5.29 -1.11
CA LYS A 101 -17.39 5.11 0.29
C LYS A 101 -17.05 3.71 0.79
N CYS A 102 -17.43 2.69 0.02
CA CYS A 102 -17.12 1.29 0.33
C CYS A 102 -15.61 1.06 0.47
N LEU A 103 -14.78 1.62 -0.43
CA LEU A 103 -13.33 1.54 -0.34
C LEU A 103 -12.80 2.24 0.90
N LEU A 104 -13.18 3.50 1.15
CA LEU A 104 -12.68 4.30 2.27
C LEU A 104 -13.00 3.64 3.62
N GLU A 105 -14.25 3.22 3.82
CA GLU A 105 -14.68 2.52 5.03
C GLU A 105 -13.91 1.19 5.22
N GLY A 106 -13.70 0.45 4.14
CA GLY A 106 -12.91 -0.79 4.13
C GLY A 106 -11.45 -0.55 4.49
N ASP A 107 -10.82 0.43 3.85
CA ASP A 107 -9.43 0.81 4.10
C ASP A 107 -9.23 1.26 5.55
N TRP A 108 -10.10 2.14 6.05
CA TRP A 108 -9.99 2.69 7.40
C TRP A 108 -10.23 1.63 8.49
N LYS A 109 -11.00 0.61 8.18
CA LYS A 109 -11.30 -0.48 9.10
C LYS A 109 -10.23 -1.58 9.09
N TYR A 110 -9.74 -1.96 7.91
CA TYR A 110 -8.95 -3.20 7.75
C TYR A 110 -7.49 -2.97 7.38
N TRP A 111 -7.20 -1.84 6.72
CA TRP A 111 -5.88 -1.56 6.20
C TRP A 111 -5.05 -0.83 7.23
N GLY A 112 -4.41 -0.88 8.06
CA GLY A 112 -3.58 -0.05 8.93
C GLY A 112 -3.56 1.44 8.51
N GLN A 113 -2.65 2.17 9.06
CA GLN A 113 -2.49 3.58 8.76
C GLN A 113 -1.82 3.76 7.39
N LEU A 114 -2.53 4.37 6.43
CA LEU A 114 -1.95 4.77 5.14
C LEU A 114 -1.32 6.16 5.25
N ALA A 115 -0.01 6.23 5.07
CA ALA A 115 0.71 7.50 5.00
C ALA A 115 1.01 7.85 3.54
N LEU A 116 0.57 9.03 3.10
CA LEU A 116 0.70 9.55 1.74
C LEU A 116 1.82 10.59 1.67
N ASP A 117 2.77 10.42 0.76
CA ASP A 117 3.87 11.38 0.52
C ASP A 117 3.43 12.44 -0.50
N VAL A 118 2.45 13.26 -0.11
CA VAL A 118 1.81 14.25 -0.99
C VAL A 118 2.80 15.29 -1.48
N ASP A 119 3.71 15.76 -0.63
CA ASP A 119 4.60 16.86 -0.97
C ASP A 119 5.63 16.49 -2.05
N ARG A 120 5.87 15.17 -2.24
CA ARG A 120 6.73 14.62 -3.29
C ARG A 120 5.95 14.02 -4.45
N THR A 121 4.68 14.37 -4.60
CA THR A 121 3.86 13.93 -5.74
C THR A 121 4.43 14.48 -7.04
N ALA A 122 4.63 13.62 -8.01
CA ALA A 122 4.95 14.02 -9.36
C ALA A 122 3.65 14.35 -10.11
N LEU A 123 3.59 15.50 -10.75
CA LEU A 123 2.44 15.98 -11.52
C LEU A 123 2.85 16.16 -12.99
N SER A 124 1.95 15.80 -13.91
CA SER A 124 2.11 16.02 -15.34
C SER A 124 0.80 16.51 -15.94
N GLN A 125 0.86 17.59 -16.71
CA GLN A 125 -0.33 18.18 -17.34
C GLN A 125 -0.56 17.62 -18.73
N ALA A 126 -1.82 17.31 -19.04
CA ALA A 126 -2.29 16.96 -20.37
C ALA A 126 -3.63 17.65 -20.64
N GLY A 127 -3.60 18.76 -21.37
CA GLY A 127 -4.78 19.58 -21.59
C GLY A 127 -5.31 20.17 -20.26
N ASN A 128 -6.59 19.90 -19.96
CA ASN A 128 -7.26 20.39 -18.77
C ASN A 128 -7.17 19.40 -17.58
N THR A 129 -6.42 18.31 -17.70
CA THR A 129 -6.27 17.31 -16.67
C THR A 129 -4.84 17.26 -16.18
N LEU A 130 -4.67 16.84 -14.93
CA LEU A 130 -3.38 16.56 -14.34
C LEU A 130 -3.28 15.08 -13.96
N TYR A 131 -2.23 14.44 -14.38
CA TYR A 131 -1.86 13.10 -13.92
C TYR A 131 -0.95 13.23 -12.72
N PHE A 132 -1.14 12.37 -11.74
CA PHE A 132 -0.25 12.33 -10.58
C PHE A 132 0.28 10.93 -10.31
N VAL A 133 1.50 10.90 -9.78
CA VAL A 133 2.12 9.70 -9.20
C VAL A 133 2.60 10.08 -7.81
N MET A 134 2.07 9.39 -6.84
CA MET A 134 2.38 9.59 -5.42
C MET A 134 2.86 8.28 -4.81
N ARG A 135 3.71 8.37 -3.83
CA ARG A 135 4.10 7.23 -3.00
C ARG A 135 3.46 7.32 -1.63
N GLY A 136 3.29 6.17 -1.03
CA GLY A 136 2.83 6.05 0.33
C GLY A 136 3.30 4.74 0.92
N HIS A 137 2.90 4.50 2.15
CA HIS A 137 3.10 3.23 2.79
C HIS A 137 1.94 2.95 3.74
N ILE A 138 1.59 1.67 3.83
CA ILE A 138 0.65 1.17 4.81
C ILE A 138 1.46 0.72 6.03
N LYS A 139 1.15 1.27 7.20
CA LYS A 139 1.74 0.86 8.46
C LYS A 139 0.85 -0.20 9.09
N LEU A 140 1.31 -1.44 9.09
CA LEU A 140 0.59 -2.55 9.72
C LEU A 140 0.67 -2.45 11.25
N ASP A 141 -0.48 -2.43 11.91
CA ASP A 141 -0.56 -2.24 13.36
C ASP A 141 0.10 -3.38 14.15
N ILE A 142 -0.03 -4.63 13.67
CA ILE A 142 0.46 -5.82 14.37
C ILE A 142 1.99 -5.91 14.41
N LEU A 143 2.67 -5.55 13.32
CA LEU A 143 4.11 -5.76 13.17
C LEU A 143 4.91 -4.46 13.04
N ARG A 144 4.24 -3.31 13.03
CA ARG A 144 4.83 -1.98 12.78
C ARG A 144 5.66 -1.91 11.48
N PHE A 145 5.42 -2.80 10.54
CA PHE A 145 6.05 -2.79 9.22
C PHE A 145 5.36 -1.79 8.30
N ARG A 146 6.16 -1.20 7.41
CA ARG A 146 5.69 -0.31 6.37
C ARG A 146 5.67 -1.06 5.05
N VAL A 147 4.47 -1.23 4.48
CA VAL A 147 4.31 -1.81 3.15
C VAL A 147 4.26 -0.68 2.13
N PRO A 148 5.22 -0.57 1.21
CA PRO A 148 5.23 0.49 0.22
C PRO A 148 4.08 0.33 -0.77
N ILE A 149 3.48 1.46 -1.15
CA ILE A 149 2.43 1.54 -2.16
C ILE A 149 2.72 2.69 -3.11
N LYS A 150 2.36 2.53 -4.38
CA LYS A 150 2.30 3.60 -5.36
C LYS A 150 0.85 3.95 -5.61
N ILE A 151 0.57 5.21 -5.77
CA ILE A 151 -0.76 5.71 -6.06
C ILE A 151 -0.65 6.58 -7.29
N THR A 152 -1.45 6.28 -8.28
CA THR A 152 -1.56 7.08 -9.50
C THR A 152 -3.00 7.54 -9.69
N GLY A 153 -3.19 8.63 -10.37
CA GLY A 153 -4.55 9.09 -10.65
C GLY A 153 -4.59 10.31 -11.56
N VAL A 154 -5.80 10.78 -11.73
CA VAL A 154 -6.13 11.94 -12.55
C VAL A 154 -6.85 12.95 -11.68
N LEU A 155 -6.43 14.21 -11.81
CA LEU A 155 -7.13 15.36 -11.26
C LEU A 155 -7.82 16.08 -12.40
N GLU A 156 -9.07 16.43 -12.20
CA GLU A 156 -9.90 17.22 -13.10
C GLU A 156 -10.40 18.47 -12.41
N LYS A 157 -10.58 19.53 -13.18
CA LYS A 157 -10.99 20.83 -12.65
C LYS A 157 -12.50 20.99 -12.77
N CYS A 158 -13.18 21.17 -11.65
CA CYS A 158 -14.59 21.50 -11.55
C CYS A 158 -14.75 22.77 -10.72
N ASP A 159 -15.49 23.76 -11.20
CA ASP A 159 -15.72 25.06 -10.53
C ASP A 159 -14.45 25.73 -10.02
N ASN A 160 -13.41 25.73 -10.86
CA ASN A 160 -12.05 26.24 -10.57
C ASN A 160 -11.28 25.48 -9.47
N LEU A 161 -11.76 24.37 -8.95
CA LEU A 161 -11.10 23.52 -7.96
C LEU A 161 -10.69 22.20 -8.60
N TRP A 162 -9.58 21.64 -8.12
CA TRP A 162 -9.12 20.32 -8.55
C TRP A 162 -9.71 19.23 -7.68
N TYR A 163 -10.16 18.14 -8.32
CA TYR A 163 -10.70 16.95 -7.69
C TYR A 163 -10.12 15.69 -8.31
N ILE A 164 -10.06 14.62 -7.54
CA ILE A 164 -9.64 13.29 -8.02
C ILE A 164 -10.80 12.67 -8.81
N SER A 165 -10.61 12.43 -10.10
CA SER A 165 -11.56 11.70 -10.94
C SER A 165 -11.19 10.23 -11.12
N LYS A 166 -9.89 9.91 -11.05
CA LYS A 166 -9.41 8.54 -11.14
C LYS A 166 -8.30 8.30 -10.13
N LEU A 167 -8.33 7.14 -9.49
CA LEU A 167 -7.37 6.75 -8.47
C LEU A 167 -7.00 5.28 -8.65
N GLN A 168 -5.74 4.95 -8.57
CA GLN A 168 -5.26 3.58 -8.63
C GLN A 168 -4.22 3.33 -7.56
N PHE A 169 -4.44 2.28 -6.78
CA PHE A 169 -3.49 1.78 -5.80
C PHE A 169 -2.69 0.64 -6.41
N ILE A 170 -1.37 0.74 -6.36
CA ILE A 170 -0.46 -0.25 -6.93
C ILE A 170 0.39 -0.81 -5.80
N GLY A 171 0.07 -2.01 -5.36
CA GLY A 171 0.89 -2.78 -4.44
C GLY A 171 2.03 -3.45 -5.21
N ASP A 172 3.25 -3.35 -4.73
CA ASP A 172 4.37 -4.12 -5.29
C ASP A 172 4.45 -5.47 -4.58
N LEU A 173 3.91 -6.51 -5.24
CA LEU A 173 3.97 -7.88 -4.72
C LEU A 173 5.41 -8.38 -4.56
N ASN A 174 6.35 -7.89 -5.39
CA ASN A 174 7.76 -8.25 -5.26
C ASN A 174 8.40 -7.64 -4.02
N SER A 175 7.89 -6.50 -3.54
CA SER A 175 8.29 -5.88 -2.28
C SER A 175 7.48 -6.38 -1.08
N ASN A 176 6.47 -7.22 -1.31
CA ASN A 176 5.61 -7.71 -0.23
C ASN A 176 6.22 -8.94 0.46
N TYR A 177 7.36 -8.71 1.10
CA TYR A 177 8.06 -9.76 1.87
C TYR A 177 7.21 -10.35 3.00
N VAL A 178 6.14 -9.68 3.43
CA VAL A 178 5.18 -10.22 4.40
C VAL A 178 4.49 -11.42 3.80
N ILE A 179 3.89 -11.29 2.61
CA ILE A 179 3.21 -12.42 1.94
C ILE A 179 4.22 -13.51 1.59
N LEU A 180 5.38 -13.13 1.04
CA LEU A 180 6.42 -14.10 0.67
C LEU A 180 6.99 -14.85 1.88
N SER A 181 6.94 -14.28 3.09
CA SER A 181 7.40 -14.95 4.31
C SER A 181 6.46 -16.04 4.81
N TRP A 182 5.19 -16.09 4.38
CA TRP A 182 4.25 -17.14 4.79
C TRP A 182 4.68 -18.53 4.31
N VAL A 183 5.21 -18.64 3.10
CA VAL A 183 5.65 -19.93 2.53
C VAL A 183 6.73 -20.58 3.39
N PRO A 184 7.87 -19.90 3.69
CA PRO A 184 8.89 -20.46 4.56
C PRO A 184 8.41 -20.64 6.01
N ALA A 185 7.46 -19.82 6.50
CA ALA A 185 6.88 -20.00 7.83
C ALA A 185 6.06 -21.30 7.93
N LEU A 186 5.21 -21.57 6.95
CA LEU A 186 4.45 -22.83 6.87
C LEU A 186 5.39 -24.04 6.71
N ALA A 187 6.42 -23.92 5.87
CA ALA A 187 7.41 -24.97 5.69
C ALA A 187 8.22 -25.23 6.98
N LEU A 188 8.52 -24.19 7.75
CA LEU A 188 9.15 -24.34 9.07
C LEU A 188 8.23 -25.08 10.05
N MET A 189 6.95 -24.71 10.12
CA MET A 189 5.98 -25.40 10.99
C MET A 189 5.87 -26.89 10.63
N ALA A 190 5.75 -27.21 9.34
CA ALA A 190 5.72 -28.60 8.87
C ALA A 190 7.02 -29.36 9.24
N SER A 191 8.18 -28.73 9.10
CA SER A 191 9.46 -29.31 9.45
C SER A 191 9.62 -29.58 10.95
N LEU A 192 9.10 -28.65 11.79
CA LEU A 192 9.07 -28.82 13.25
C LEU A 192 8.16 -29.99 13.69
N LEU A 193 7.00 -30.12 13.06
CA LEU A 193 6.09 -31.25 13.31
C LEU A 193 6.74 -32.60 12.93
N LEU A 194 7.36 -32.68 11.76
CA LEU A 194 8.08 -33.88 11.32
C LEU A 194 9.25 -34.21 12.25
N PHE A 195 10.00 -33.19 12.70
CA PHE A 195 11.09 -33.38 13.66
C PHE A 195 10.58 -33.91 15.00
N GLY A 196 9.48 -33.34 15.53
CA GLY A 196 8.85 -33.80 16.76
C GLY A 196 8.36 -35.26 16.65
N LEU A 197 7.67 -35.61 15.56
CA LEU A 197 7.21 -36.97 15.31
C LEU A 197 8.40 -37.95 15.19
N SER A 198 9.44 -37.59 14.47
CA SER A 198 10.64 -38.46 14.32
C SER A 198 11.36 -38.67 15.64
N SER A 199 11.39 -37.64 16.51
CA SER A 199 11.99 -37.74 17.84
C SER A 199 11.18 -38.67 18.77
N LEU A 200 9.84 -38.61 18.71
CA LEU A 200 8.98 -39.53 19.45
C LEU A 200 9.19 -40.98 19.02
N LEU A 201 9.24 -41.25 17.71
CA LEU A 201 9.48 -42.60 17.19
C LEU A 201 10.88 -43.15 17.53
N TYR A 202 11.83 -42.31 17.89
CA TYR A 202 13.16 -42.74 18.30
C TYR A 202 13.24 -43.09 19.80
N ILE A 203 12.32 -42.56 20.60
CA ILE A 203 12.26 -42.82 22.05
C ILE A 203 11.47 -44.10 22.37
N PHE A 204 10.57 -44.51 21.50
CA PHE A 204 9.81 -45.76 21.59
C PHE A 204 10.35 -46.81 20.63
#